data_613faea3869f1899b6d9be8e02fb1311
#
_entry.id   613faea3869f1899b6d9be8e02fb1311
#
_cell.length_a   1.000
_cell.length_b   1.000
_cell.length_c   1.000
_cell.angle_alpha   90.00
_cell.angle_beta   90.00
_cell.angle_gamma   90.00
#
_symmetry.space_group_name_H-M   'P 1'
#
loop_
_entity.id
_entity.type
_entity.pdbx_description
1 polymer ?
#
loop_
_entity_poly.entity_id
_entity_poly.type
_entity_poly.pdbx_seq_one_letter_code
_entity_poly.pdbx_strand_id
1 'polypeptide(L)'
;MRELFSVMSASSFRSALCCLLALLVPAYVLGEESASAMLYTAGSAWLNGNAVPKSAAVYSGDLLQTRSDSTASIQANGSSVMVMADSLVKFEGPAVELEHGGVRVTTSKALEAHAGDVTIKPAANSWTEFQVVDVDGRVQIAANKGDVTVQDDQGTTTVSQGQQTTRDDSSNTDKKKKKKRKAGAAAGGTGGIMSSPWVVYGASGVVVGGVIWVLLEHNPPASPSCPTVPCQ
;
A
#
# COMPACT_ATOMS: atom_id res chain seq x y z
N MET A 1 30.38 62.25 40.06
CA MET A 1 29.68 61.38 39.06
C MET A 1 30.15 59.94 39.21
N ARG A 2 29.70 59.34 40.27
CA ARG A 2 29.89 57.89 40.58
C ARG A 2 28.68 57.54 41.42
N GLU A 3 28.14 56.34 41.24
CA GLU A 3 27.03 55.80 42.00
C GLU A 3 25.63 55.90 41.36
N LEU A 4 25.44 55.27 40.21
CA LEU A 4 24.10 54.82 39.77
C LEU A 4 24.15 53.50 39.01
N PHE A 5 25.09 52.60 39.30
CA PHE A 5 25.12 51.24 38.76
C PHE A 5 25.20 50.22 39.90
N SER A 6 24.22 50.26 40.77
CA SER A 6 24.09 49.17 41.73
C SER A 6 22.63 48.92 42.03
N VAL A 7 22.27 47.64 41.95
CA VAL A 7 20.99 47.06 42.33
C VAL A 7 20.00 46.91 41.13
N MET A 8 20.44 46.36 40.06
CA MET A 8 19.53 45.49 39.33
C MET A 8 19.45 44.17 40.08
N SER A 9 18.40 44.02 40.89
CA SER A 9 18.15 42.91 41.78
C SER A 9 18.20 41.58 41.02
N ALA A 10 18.98 40.63 41.55
CA ALA A 10 19.09 39.26 41.05
C ALA A 10 17.71 38.55 40.89
N SER A 11 16.68 39.09 41.52
CA SER A 11 15.28 38.65 41.41
C SER A 11 14.66 39.01 40.05
N SER A 12 14.98 40.18 39.47
CA SER A 12 14.46 40.62 38.16
C SER A 12 15.09 39.79 37.03
N PHE A 13 16.36 39.42 37.16
CA PHE A 13 17.05 38.58 36.18
C PHE A 13 16.52 37.14 36.17
N ARG A 14 16.19 36.60 37.35
CA ARG A 14 15.56 35.29 37.51
C ARG A 14 14.15 35.26 36.90
N SER A 15 13.35 36.32 37.13
CA SER A 15 12.00 36.41 36.55
C SER A 15 12.03 36.56 35.03
N ALA A 16 12.96 37.34 34.46
CA ALA A 16 13.13 37.50 33.04
C ALA A 16 13.59 36.18 32.37
N LEU A 17 14.48 35.42 33.01
CA LEU A 17 14.97 34.12 32.52
C LEU A 17 13.84 33.07 32.59
N CYS A 18 13.00 33.06 33.62
CA CYS A 18 11.83 32.16 33.70
C CYS A 18 10.80 32.47 32.60
N CYS A 19 10.53 33.75 32.32
CA CYS A 19 9.63 34.13 31.23
C CYS A 19 10.18 33.76 29.86
N LEU A 20 11.49 33.92 29.65
CA LEU A 20 12.13 33.49 28.38
C LEU A 20 12.09 31.98 28.18
N LEU A 21 12.33 31.20 29.24
CA LEU A 21 12.21 29.74 29.22
C LEU A 21 10.76 29.28 28.99
N ALA A 22 9.77 29.97 29.57
CA ALA A 22 8.35 29.66 29.38
C ALA A 22 7.86 29.95 27.95
N LEU A 23 8.48 30.90 27.25
CA LEU A 23 8.19 31.19 25.83
C LEU A 23 8.84 30.19 24.86
N LEU A 24 9.89 29.47 25.28
CA LEU A 24 10.57 28.48 24.46
C LEU A 24 9.91 27.07 24.51
N VAL A 25 9.13 26.80 25.57
CA VAL A 25 8.50 25.48 25.78
C VAL A 25 7.37 25.16 24.76
N PRO A 26 6.51 26.09 24.32
CA PRO A 26 5.42 25.72 23.40
C PRO A 26 5.86 25.38 21.98
N ALA A 27 7.09 25.70 21.58
CA ALA A 27 7.55 25.41 20.23
C ALA A 27 7.87 23.92 19.97
N TYR A 28 8.01 23.11 21.00
CA TYR A 28 8.33 21.67 20.87
C TYR A 28 7.12 20.74 21.02
N VAL A 29 5.92 21.27 21.22
CA VAL A 29 4.68 20.49 21.45
C VAL A 29 3.79 20.42 20.20
N LEU A 30 4.26 20.90 19.04
CA LEU A 30 3.67 20.55 17.76
C LEU A 30 4.16 19.14 17.37
N GLY A 31 3.77 18.14 18.17
CA GLY A 31 3.87 16.75 17.78
C GLY A 31 3.01 16.57 16.52
N GLU A 32 3.62 16.14 15.42
CA GLU A 32 2.87 15.59 14.31
C GLU A 32 1.89 14.57 14.88
N GLU A 33 0.60 14.76 14.64
CA GLU A 33 -0.40 13.71 14.88
C GLU A 33 0.00 12.53 14.00
N SER A 34 0.75 11.60 14.54
CA SER A 34 1.01 10.33 13.90
C SER A 34 -0.34 9.68 13.69
N ALA A 35 -0.79 9.61 12.44
CA ALA A 35 -2.04 8.98 12.08
C ALA A 35 -2.01 7.54 12.60
N SER A 36 -2.76 7.27 13.66
CA SER A 36 -2.91 5.94 14.23
C SER A 36 -4.09 5.25 13.58
N ALA A 37 -3.94 3.96 13.35
CA ALA A 37 -4.98 3.10 12.84
C ALA A 37 -5.14 1.89 13.78
N MET A 38 -6.24 1.17 13.64
CA MET A 38 -6.47 -0.10 14.33
C MET A 38 -6.28 -1.25 13.36
N LEU A 39 -5.43 -2.19 13.74
CA LEU A 39 -5.23 -3.46 13.07
C LEU A 39 -6.13 -4.52 13.69
N TYR A 40 -6.80 -5.29 12.84
CA TYR A 40 -7.52 -6.51 13.20
C TYR A 40 -6.96 -7.66 12.38
N THR A 41 -6.65 -8.78 13.01
CA THR A 41 -6.07 -9.94 12.34
C THR A 41 -7.02 -11.11 12.33
N ALA A 42 -7.06 -11.81 11.20
CA ALA A 42 -7.73 -13.09 11.03
C ALA A 42 -6.66 -14.13 10.65
N GLY A 43 -6.19 -14.88 11.65
CA GLY A 43 -5.03 -15.76 11.55
C GLY A 43 -3.76 -15.17 12.17
N SER A 44 -2.60 -15.54 11.64
CA SER A 44 -1.30 -15.13 12.15
C SER A 44 -0.76 -13.92 11.41
N ALA A 45 -0.49 -12.85 12.14
CA ALA A 45 0.14 -11.65 11.60
C ALA A 45 1.20 -11.11 12.57
N TRP A 46 2.17 -10.39 12.04
CA TRP A 46 3.24 -9.74 12.79
C TRP A 46 3.26 -8.25 12.47
N LEU A 47 3.38 -7.45 13.51
CA LEU A 47 3.59 -6.02 13.43
C LEU A 47 5.01 -5.73 13.94
N ASN A 48 5.87 -5.19 13.08
CA ASN A 48 7.29 -4.96 13.40
C ASN A 48 7.99 -6.22 13.95
N GLY A 49 7.67 -7.40 13.38
CA GLY A 49 8.22 -8.68 13.81
C GLY A 49 7.59 -9.28 15.07
N ASN A 50 6.66 -8.59 15.73
CA ASN A 50 5.95 -9.07 16.92
C ASN A 50 4.59 -9.64 16.53
N ALA A 51 4.25 -10.83 17.05
CA ALA A 51 2.97 -11.46 16.78
C ALA A 51 1.81 -10.63 17.34
N VAL A 52 0.78 -10.41 16.52
CA VAL A 52 -0.45 -9.71 16.89
C VAL A 52 -1.54 -10.74 17.17
N PRO A 53 -2.08 -10.81 18.40
CA PRO A 53 -3.04 -11.88 18.73
C PRO A 53 -4.40 -11.70 18.06
N LYS A 54 -5.01 -10.52 18.08
CA LYS A 54 -6.31 -10.21 17.44
C LYS A 54 -6.39 -8.79 16.93
N SER A 55 -5.87 -7.84 17.68
CA SER A 55 -5.87 -6.42 17.32
C SER A 55 -4.69 -5.71 17.95
N ALA A 56 -4.22 -4.65 17.29
CA ALA A 56 -3.17 -3.76 17.75
C ALA A 56 -3.39 -2.35 17.20
N ALA A 57 -2.84 -1.35 17.88
CA ALA A 57 -2.68 -0.04 17.28
C ALA A 57 -1.55 -0.09 16.24
N VAL A 58 -1.72 0.63 15.13
CA VAL A 58 -0.74 0.78 14.06
C VAL A 58 -0.41 2.25 13.92
N TYR A 59 0.87 2.54 13.85
CA TYR A 59 1.40 3.89 13.68
C TYR A 59 2.07 4.02 12.31
N SER A 60 2.28 5.25 11.89
CA SER A 60 3.03 5.54 10.66
C SER A 60 4.45 4.98 10.78
N GLY A 61 4.88 4.25 9.74
CA GLY A 61 6.16 3.53 9.70
C GLY A 61 6.08 2.06 10.12
N ASP A 62 4.96 1.59 10.68
CA ASP A 62 4.82 0.20 11.10
C ASP A 62 4.74 -0.76 9.91
N LEU A 63 5.41 -1.90 10.05
CA LEU A 63 5.49 -2.97 9.07
C LEU A 63 4.61 -4.14 9.48
N LEU A 64 3.60 -4.45 8.68
CA LEU A 64 2.68 -5.56 8.87
C LEU A 64 2.98 -6.70 7.92
N GLN A 65 3.12 -7.91 8.46
CA GLN A 65 3.28 -9.14 7.70
C GLN A 65 2.15 -10.12 8.00
N THR A 66 1.55 -10.72 6.97
CA THR A 66 0.55 -11.80 7.07
C THR A 66 1.12 -13.12 6.58
N ARG A 67 0.63 -14.24 7.13
CA ARG A 67 0.92 -15.59 6.60
C ARG A 67 0.05 -15.93 5.39
N SER A 68 0.41 -17.03 4.73
CA SER A 68 -0.31 -17.56 3.57
C SER A 68 -1.74 -18.01 3.85
N ASP A 69 -2.11 -18.23 5.10
CA ASP A 69 -3.45 -18.62 5.56
C ASP A 69 -4.19 -17.53 6.35
N SER A 70 -3.67 -16.32 6.33
CA SER A 70 -4.10 -15.24 7.23
C SER A 70 -4.35 -13.95 6.48
N THR A 71 -5.26 -13.15 7.00
CA THR A 71 -5.53 -11.80 6.49
C THR A 71 -5.54 -10.81 7.65
N ALA A 72 -5.39 -9.54 7.32
CA ALA A 72 -5.47 -8.47 8.30
C ALA A 72 -6.24 -7.27 7.75
N SER A 73 -6.84 -6.47 8.62
CA SER A 73 -7.55 -5.25 8.25
C SER A 73 -7.04 -4.09 9.07
N ILE A 74 -6.52 -3.08 8.40
CA ILE A 74 -6.14 -1.80 9.01
C ILE A 74 -7.30 -0.84 8.84
N GLN A 75 -7.83 -0.33 9.96
CA GLN A 75 -8.92 0.64 9.98
C GLN A 75 -8.34 2.00 10.35
N ALA A 76 -8.26 2.88 9.39
CA ALA A 76 -7.89 4.28 9.57
C ALA A 76 -9.11 5.17 9.40
N ASN A 77 -9.04 6.43 9.82
CA ASN A 77 -10.16 7.36 9.77
C ASN A 77 -10.71 7.55 8.33
N GLY A 78 -11.87 6.96 8.04
CA GLY A 78 -12.53 7.02 6.74
C GLY A 78 -11.90 6.12 5.66
N SER A 79 -11.02 5.21 6.05
CA SER A 79 -10.36 4.26 5.15
C SER A 79 -10.19 2.89 5.81
N SER A 80 -10.22 1.85 5.01
CA SER A 80 -9.97 0.47 5.42
C SER A 80 -9.05 -0.19 4.41
N VAL A 81 -7.99 -0.83 4.90
CA VAL A 81 -7.05 -1.60 4.09
C VAL A 81 -7.12 -3.06 4.51
N MET A 82 -7.62 -3.91 3.63
CA MET A 82 -7.53 -5.36 3.81
C MET A 82 -6.23 -5.86 3.23
N VAL A 83 -5.36 -6.38 4.08
CA VAL A 83 -4.09 -7.01 3.71
C VAL A 83 -4.36 -8.48 3.47
N MET A 84 -4.02 -8.96 2.29
CA MET A 84 -4.23 -10.34 1.85
C MET A 84 -3.24 -11.29 2.51
N ALA A 85 -3.42 -12.57 2.28
CA ALA A 85 -2.48 -13.59 2.69
C ALA A 85 -1.11 -13.38 2.02
N ASP A 86 -0.06 -13.80 2.73
CA ASP A 86 1.33 -13.75 2.26
C ASP A 86 1.77 -12.37 1.76
N SER A 87 1.46 -11.35 2.55
CA SER A 87 1.72 -9.96 2.21
C SER A 87 2.60 -9.27 3.25
N LEU A 88 3.40 -8.33 2.77
CA LEU A 88 4.20 -7.41 3.57
C LEU A 88 3.84 -5.98 3.21
N VAL A 89 3.34 -5.22 4.18
CA VAL A 89 2.79 -3.89 4.00
C VAL A 89 3.32 -2.95 5.07
N LYS A 90 3.78 -1.78 4.66
CA LYS A 90 4.13 -0.69 5.56
C LYS A 90 3.01 0.33 5.58
N PHE A 91 2.58 0.72 6.76
CA PHE A 91 1.55 1.75 6.95
C PHE A 91 2.21 3.11 7.14
N GLU A 92 1.85 4.10 6.33
CA GLU A 92 2.43 5.45 6.39
C GLU A 92 1.41 6.54 6.74
N GLY A 93 0.27 6.15 7.32
CA GLY A 93 -0.82 7.09 7.67
C GLY A 93 -1.70 7.42 6.47
N PRO A 94 -1.33 8.39 5.61
CA PRO A 94 -2.12 8.73 4.41
C PRO A 94 -1.92 7.72 3.26
N ALA A 95 -0.94 6.83 3.37
CA ALA A 95 -0.60 5.84 2.35
C ALA A 95 -0.30 4.48 2.96
N VAL A 96 -0.34 3.45 2.13
CA VAL A 96 0.16 2.11 2.41
C VAL A 96 1.17 1.72 1.34
N GLU A 97 2.34 1.24 1.75
CA GLU A 97 3.38 0.74 0.87
C GLU A 97 3.31 -0.80 0.85
N LEU A 98 3.09 -1.36 -0.32
CA LEU A 98 3.05 -2.79 -0.56
C LEU A 98 4.42 -3.28 -1.02
N GLU A 99 5.12 -4.02 -0.17
CA GLU A 99 6.43 -4.61 -0.50
C GLU A 99 6.27 -5.89 -1.34
N HIS A 100 5.27 -6.71 -1.02
CA HIS A 100 4.83 -7.86 -1.81
C HIS A 100 3.45 -8.35 -1.36
N GLY A 101 2.80 -9.17 -2.19
CA GLY A 101 1.50 -9.74 -1.92
C GLY A 101 0.36 -8.87 -2.41
N GLY A 102 -0.65 -8.59 -1.59
CA GLY A 102 -1.80 -7.82 -2.03
C GLY A 102 -2.54 -7.08 -0.95
N VAL A 103 -3.12 -5.95 -1.36
CA VAL A 103 -4.01 -5.14 -0.53
C VAL A 103 -5.27 -4.77 -1.28
N ARG A 104 -6.39 -4.67 -0.55
CA ARG A 104 -7.61 -4.03 -1.01
C ARG A 104 -7.86 -2.79 -0.17
N VAL A 105 -7.92 -1.66 -0.82
CA VAL A 105 -8.12 -0.36 -0.20
C VAL A 105 -9.55 0.09 -0.44
N THR A 106 -10.23 0.47 0.62
CA THR A 106 -11.54 1.14 0.58
C THR A 106 -11.38 2.48 1.29
N THR A 107 -11.62 3.57 0.61
CA THR A 107 -11.36 4.90 1.17
C THR A 107 -12.37 5.94 0.74
N SER A 108 -12.70 6.85 1.66
CA SER A 108 -13.39 8.12 1.40
C SER A 108 -12.50 9.33 1.67
N LYS A 109 -11.22 9.09 2.03
CA LYS A 109 -10.24 10.09 2.46
C LYS A 109 -8.99 10.11 1.58
N ALA A 110 -9.10 9.58 0.35
CA ALA A 110 -8.01 9.55 -0.62
C ALA A 110 -6.73 8.85 -0.13
N LEU A 111 -6.87 7.77 0.66
CA LEU A 111 -5.73 6.94 1.05
C LEU A 111 -5.07 6.36 -0.19
N GLU A 112 -3.75 6.54 -0.29
CA GLU A 112 -2.95 6.09 -1.42
C GLU A 112 -2.37 4.69 -1.17
N ALA A 113 -2.02 3.98 -2.24
CA ALA A 113 -1.23 2.76 -2.17
C ALA A 113 0.02 2.91 -3.05
N HIS A 114 1.16 2.46 -2.54
CA HIS A 114 2.41 2.41 -3.27
C HIS A 114 2.84 0.95 -3.43
N ALA A 115 3.30 0.59 -4.61
CA ALA A 115 3.88 -0.73 -4.89
C ALA A 115 5.12 -0.54 -5.77
N GLY A 116 6.29 -0.61 -5.15
CA GLY A 116 7.54 -0.21 -5.78
C GLY A 116 7.52 1.26 -6.17
N ASP A 117 7.72 1.55 -7.46
CA ASP A 117 7.66 2.89 -8.05
C ASP A 117 6.26 3.28 -8.56
N VAL A 118 5.27 2.41 -8.40
CA VAL A 118 3.88 2.67 -8.82
C VAL A 118 3.08 3.27 -7.67
N THR A 119 2.51 4.45 -7.90
CA THR A 119 1.61 5.13 -6.97
C THR A 119 0.17 5.02 -7.46
N ILE A 120 -0.72 4.58 -6.58
CA ILE A 120 -2.14 4.37 -6.86
C ILE A 120 -2.97 5.24 -5.91
N LYS A 121 -3.86 6.06 -6.46
CA LYS A 121 -4.73 6.93 -5.67
C LYS A 121 -6.11 7.06 -6.28
N PRO A 122 -7.17 7.32 -5.48
CA PRO A 122 -8.48 7.69 -5.99
C PRO A 122 -8.41 8.87 -6.96
N ALA A 123 -9.11 8.79 -8.08
CA ALA A 123 -9.16 9.89 -9.05
C ALA A 123 -9.97 11.10 -8.54
N ALA A 124 -10.85 10.87 -7.57
CA ALA A 124 -11.69 11.90 -6.95
C ALA A 124 -11.83 11.64 -5.43
N ASN A 125 -12.18 12.70 -4.68
CA ASN A 125 -12.49 12.60 -3.25
C ASN A 125 -13.89 11.98 -3.05
N SER A 126 -14.08 10.76 -3.52
CA SER A 126 -15.31 9.98 -3.40
C SER A 126 -14.98 8.61 -2.83
N TRP A 127 -16.01 7.91 -2.37
CA TRP A 127 -15.82 6.55 -1.87
C TRP A 127 -15.31 5.64 -3.00
N THR A 128 -14.09 5.16 -2.84
CA THR A 128 -13.35 4.38 -3.84
C THR A 128 -12.88 3.07 -3.23
N GLU A 129 -13.00 1.99 -4.00
CA GLU A 129 -12.46 0.67 -3.66
C GLU A 129 -11.58 0.18 -4.80
N PHE A 130 -10.34 -0.16 -4.48
CA PHE A 130 -9.39 -0.72 -5.43
C PHE A 130 -8.53 -1.79 -4.78
N GLN A 131 -7.96 -2.64 -5.62
CA GLN A 131 -7.08 -3.72 -5.22
C GLN A 131 -5.74 -3.56 -5.92
N VAL A 132 -4.67 -3.80 -5.17
CA VAL A 132 -3.29 -3.81 -5.68
C VAL A 132 -2.67 -5.13 -5.28
N VAL A 133 -2.07 -5.82 -6.24
CA VAL A 133 -1.37 -7.09 -6.02
C VAL A 133 -0.02 -7.02 -6.71
N ASP A 134 1.05 -7.21 -5.95
CA ASP A 134 2.40 -7.36 -6.49
C ASP A 134 2.79 -8.83 -6.47
N VAL A 135 3.05 -9.36 -7.65
CA VAL A 135 3.56 -10.72 -7.85
C VAL A 135 4.79 -10.65 -8.74
N ASP A 136 5.93 -10.99 -8.17
CA ASP A 136 7.21 -11.05 -8.90
C ASP A 136 7.62 -9.75 -9.62
N GLY A 137 7.27 -8.59 -9.06
CA GLY A 137 7.56 -7.28 -9.63
C GLY A 137 6.60 -6.92 -10.77
N ARG A 138 5.39 -7.49 -10.74
CA ARG A 138 4.25 -7.07 -11.54
C ARG A 138 3.14 -6.59 -10.63
N VAL A 139 2.84 -5.32 -10.74
CA VAL A 139 1.77 -4.67 -9.99
C VAL A 139 0.49 -4.74 -10.81
N GLN A 140 -0.47 -5.52 -10.34
CA GLN A 140 -1.83 -5.57 -10.90
C GLN A 140 -2.73 -4.65 -10.08
N ILE A 141 -3.45 -3.78 -10.76
CA ILE A 141 -4.33 -2.78 -10.15
C ILE A 141 -5.72 -2.97 -10.73
N ALA A 142 -6.73 -3.15 -9.86
CA ALA A 142 -8.13 -3.26 -10.25
C ALA A 142 -8.95 -2.19 -9.53
N ALA A 143 -9.68 -1.37 -10.29
CA ALA A 143 -10.61 -0.37 -9.78
C ALA A 143 -11.99 -1.00 -9.61
N ASN A 144 -12.33 -1.45 -8.38
CA ASN A 144 -13.60 -2.13 -8.10
C ASN A 144 -14.76 -1.13 -8.04
N LYS A 145 -14.55 0.02 -7.40
CA LYS A 145 -15.55 1.08 -7.30
C LYS A 145 -14.89 2.45 -7.32
N GLY A 146 -15.37 3.33 -8.19
CA GLY A 146 -14.74 4.60 -8.49
C GLY A 146 -13.51 4.46 -9.37
N ASP A 147 -13.10 5.55 -9.99
CA ASP A 147 -11.93 5.60 -10.85
C ASP A 147 -10.65 5.76 -10.00
N VAL A 148 -9.55 5.22 -10.49
CA VAL A 148 -8.26 5.22 -9.82
C VAL A 148 -7.20 5.79 -10.76
N THR A 149 -6.38 6.69 -10.25
CA THR A 149 -5.22 7.21 -10.95
C THR A 149 -3.98 6.40 -10.58
N VAL A 150 -3.30 5.89 -11.58
CA VAL A 150 -2.04 5.14 -11.46
C VAL A 150 -0.94 5.99 -12.05
N GLN A 151 0.10 6.23 -11.27
CA GLN A 151 1.27 7.00 -11.65
C GLN A 151 2.52 6.13 -11.50
N ASP A 152 3.33 6.08 -12.56
CA ASP A 152 4.61 5.37 -12.62
C ASP A 152 5.65 6.24 -13.36
N ASP A 153 6.83 5.70 -13.66
CA ASP A 153 7.90 6.35 -14.42
C ASP A 153 7.52 6.62 -15.90
N GLN A 154 6.48 5.94 -16.42
CA GLN A 154 5.96 6.12 -17.79
C GLN A 154 4.89 7.20 -17.86
N GLY A 155 4.37 7.66 -16.72
CA GLY A 155 3.38 8.73 -16.64
C GLY A 155 2.19 8.41 -15.78
N THR A 156 1.10 9.14 -16.01
CA THR A 156 -0.15 9.00 -15.24
C THR A 156 -1.25 8.45 -16.13
N THR A 157 -1.94 7.42 -15.63
CA THR A 157 -3.04 6.76 -16.33
C THR A 157 -4.24 6.66 -15.38
N THR A 158 -5.45 6.90 -15.87
CA THR A 158 -6.68 6.64 -15.11
C THR A 158 -7.23 5.27 -15.46
N VAL A 159 -7.49 4.46 -14.43
CA VAL A 159 -8.18 3.18 -14.53
C VAL A 159 -9.61 3.39 -14.10
N SER A 160 -10.54 3.23 -15.02
CA SER A 160 -11.97 3.44 -14.76
C SER A 160 -12.54 2.29 -13.93
N GLN A 161 -13.61 2.58 -13.19
CA GLN A 161 -14.33 1.57 -12.42
C GLN A 161 -14.63 0.31 -13.24
N GLY A 162 -14.37 -0.86 -12.65
CA GLY A 162 -14.55 -2.16 -13.30
C GLY A 162 -13.38 -2.56 -14.23
N GLN A 163 -12.37 -1.71 -14.38
CA GLN A 163 -11.20 -1.98 -15.21
C GLN A 163 -10.01 -2.41 -14.34
N GLN A 164 -9.06 -3.09 -14.99
CA GLN A 164 -7.79 -3.46 -14.39
C GLN A 164 -6.63 -3.11 -15.31
N THR A 165 -5.47 -2.88 -14.73
CA THR A 165 -4.22 -2.63 -15.45
C THR A 165 -3.08 -3.36 -14.77
N THR A 166 -2.00 -3.59 -15.50
CA THR A 166 -0.77 -4.17 -14.97
C THR A 166 0.39 -3.23 -15.28
N ARG A 167 1.28 -3.05 -14.30
CA ARG A 167 2.52 -2.30 -14.42
C ARG A 167 3.68 -3.18 -14.00
N ASP A 168 4.83 -3.02 -14.66
CA ASP A 168 6.06 -3.66 -14.22
C ASP A 168 6.73 -2.75 -13.19
N ASP A 169 7.05 -3.30 -12.00
CA ASP A 169 7.88 -2.60 -11.02
C ASP A 169 9.33 -2.55 -11.52
N SER A 170 9.78 -1.37 -11.91
CA SER A 170 11.13 -1.14 -12.43
C SER A 170 12.21 -1.36 -11.36
N SER A 171 11.88 -1.16 -10.08
CA SER A 171 12.79 -1.38 -8.95
C SER A 171 13.22 -2.85 -8.83
N ASN A 172 12.35 -3.78 -9.22
CA ASN A 172 12.60 -5.22 -9.18
C ASN A 172 13.29 -5.75 -10.45
N THR A 173 13.14 -5.05 -11.58
CA THR A 173 13.76 -5.41 -12.86
C THR A 173 15.28 -5.30 -12.80
N ASP A 174 15.82 -4.31 -12.09
CA ASP A 174 17.26 -4.14 -11.91
C ASP A 174 17.90 -5.21 -11.01
N LYS A 175 17.18 -5.69 -10.01
CA LYS A 175 17.62 -6.81 -9.16
C LYS A 175 17.70 -8.12 -9.97
N LYS A 176 16.73 -8.39 -10.86
CA LYS A 176 16.74 -9.55 -11.76
C LYS A 176 17.84 -9.48 -12.82
N LYS A 177 18.12 -8.31 -13.40
CA LYS A 177 19.21 -8.10 -14.37
C LYS A 177 20.59 -8.29 -13.74
N LYS A 178 20.81 -7.81 -12.49
CA LYS A 178 22.08 -8.04 -11.77
C LYS A 178 22.30 -9.51 -11.41
N LYS A 179 21.24 -10.28 -11.12
CA LYS A 179 21.36 -11.71 -10.80
C LYS A 179 21.63 -12.57 -12.02
N LYS A 180 21.10 -12.21 -13.21
CA LYS A 180 21.38 -12.92 -14.49
C LYS A 180 22.80 -12.67 -15.03
N ARG A 181 23.40 -11.49 -14.74
CA ARG A 181 24.76 -11.19 -15.21
C ARG A 181 25.89 -11.90 -14.45
N LYS A 182 25.62 -12.51 -13.29
CA LYS A 182 26.61 -13.27 -12.51
C LYS A 182 26.64 -14.78 -12.81
N ALA A 183 25.75 -15.30 -13.65
CA ALA A 183 25.72 -16.70 -14.02
C ALA A 183 25.86 -16.83 -15.54
N GLY A 184 27.10 -16.98 -16.02
CA GLY A 184 27.34 -17.50 -17.36
C GLY A 184 28.18 -16.63 -18.29
N ALA A 185 29.49 -16.54 -18.03
CA ALA A 185 30.46 -16.44 -19.09
C ALA A 185 30.85 -17.85 -19.47
N ALA A 186 30.22 -18.42 -20.51
CA ALA A 186 30.72 -19.58 -21.25
C ALA A 186 30.27 -19.45 -22.71
N ALA A 187 31.24 -19.54 -23.53
CA ALA A 187 31.33 -19.33 -24.95
C ALA A 187 30.38 -20.17 -25.83
N GLY A 188 30.13 -19.64 -27.04
CA GLY A 188 30.15 -20.44 -28.27
C GLY A 188 28.84 -20.67 -28.99
N GLY A 189 28.76 -20.18 -30.22
CA GLY A 189 28.10 -20.92 -31.29
C GLY A 189 26.92 -20.24 -31.99
N THR A 190 27.24 -19.54 -33.06
CA THR A 190 26.60 -19.51 -34.38
C THR A 190 25.12 -19.92 -34.53
N GLY A 191 24.40 -19.06 -35.22
CA GLY A 191 23.28 -19.54 -36.03
C GLY A 191 21.98 -18.77 -35.85
N GLY A 192 21.82 -17.77 -36.60
CA GLY A 192 20.83 -17.20 -37.45
C GLY A 192 19.34 -17.57 -37.25
N ILE A 193 18.60 -16.59 -37.74
CA ILE A 193 17.16 -16.61 -38.07
C ILE A 193 16.20 -16.47 -36.91
N MET A 194 15.68 -15.30 -36.78
CA MET A 194 14.30 -14.85 -36.65
C MET A 194 14.18 -13.49 -35.95
N SER A 195 14.66 -12.46 -36.66
CA SER A 195 14.13 -11.13 -36.46
C SER A 195 12.91 -10.97 -37.36
N SER A 196 11.79 -11.53 -36.97
CA SER A 196 10.52 -11.34 -37.67
C SER A 196 9.59 -10.54 -36.71
N PRO A 197 9.15 -9.35 -37.09
CA PRO A 197 8.31 -8.51 -36.22
C PRO A 197 6.93 -9.10 -35.93
N TRP A 198 6.60 -10.23 -36.50
CA TRP A 198 5.31 -10.90 -36.33
C TRP A 198 5.19 -11.80 -35.11
N VAL A 199 6.31 -12.12 -34.42
CA VAL A 199 6.30 -12.99 -33.24
C VAL A 199 5.96 -12.22 -31.95
N VAL A 200 6.12 -10.88 -31.95
CA VAL A 200 5.86 -10.05 -30.76
C VAL A 200 4.37 -9.81 -30.54
N TYR A 201 3.54 -9.87 -31.57
CA TYR A 201 2.10 -9.64 -31.45
C TYR A 201 1.26 -10.91 -31.14
N GLY A 202 1.85 -12.09 -31.19
CA GLY A 202 1.15 -13.35 -30.95
C GLY A 202 1.12 -13.84 -29.51
N ALA A 203 2.01 -13.33 -28.63
CA ALA A 203 2.16 -13.85 -27.28
C ALA A 203 1.31 -13.12 -26.21
N SER A 204 0.79 -11.93 -26.54
CA SER A 204 -0.02 -11.14 -25.59
C SER A 204 -1.52 -11.46 -25.63
N GLY A 205 -2.00 -12.22 -26.62
CA GLY A 205 -3.43 -12.51 -26.78
C GLY A 205 -3.98 -13.69 -25.97
N VAL A 206 -3.10 -14.59 -25.46
CA VAL A 206 -3.56 -15.85 -24.85
C VAL A 206 -3.74 -15.74 -23.33
N VAL A 207 -3.09 -14.78 -22.67
CA VAL A 207 -3.17 -14.66 -21.22
C VAL A 207 -4.43 -13.90 -20.76
N VAL A 208 -4.98 -13.05 -21.61
CA VAL A 208 -6.20 -12.26 -21.25
C VAL A 208 -7.47 -13.13 -21.33
N GLY A 209 -7.51 -14.14 -22.21
CA GLY A 209 -8.68 -15.02 -22.34
C GLY A 209 -8.86 -16.02 -21.19
N GLY A 210 -7.77 -16.48 -20.58
CA GLY A 210 -7.81 -17.52 -19.54
C GLY A 210 -8.30 -17.03 -18.19
N VAL A 211 -7.99 -15.78 -17.84
CA VAL A 211 -8.38 -15.22 -16.53
C VAL A 211 -9.85 -14.81 -16.52
N ILE A 212 -10.38 -14.36 -17.64
CA ILE A 212 -11.81 -13.99 -17.78
C ILE A 212 -12.70 -15.23 -17.67
N TRP A 213 -12.23 -16.37 -18.16
CA TRP A 213 -13.03 -17.61 -18.15
C TRP A 213 -13.23 -18.17 -16.73
N VAL A 214 -12.18 -18.12 -15.89
CA VAL A 214 -12.26 -18.58 -14.50
C VAL A 214 -13.15 -17.70 -13.61
N LEU A 215 -13.29 -16.43 -13.92
CA LEU A 215 -14.15 -15.52 -13.15
C LEU A 215 -15.64 -15.63 -13.54
N LEU A 216 -15.95 -16.16 -14.71
CA LEU A 216 -17.33 -16.36 -15.19
C LEU A 216 -17.96 -17.68 -14.76
N GLU A 217 -17.16 -18.69 -14.35
CA GLU A 217 -17.69 -19.99 -13.92
C GLU A 217 -18.03 -20.10 -12.42
N HIS A 218 -17.75 -19.08 -11.61
CA HIS A 218 -18.23 -19.06 -10.23
C HIS A 218 -19.63 -18.47 -10.14
N ASN A 219 -20.60 -19.17 -10.73
CA ASN A 219 -21.99 -18.98 -10.38
C ASN A 219 -22.21 -19.57 -8.97
N PRO A 220 -22.65 -18.79 -7.98
CA PRO A 220 -23.01 -19.36 -6.68
C PRO A 220 -24.13 -20.37 -6.89
N PRO A 221 -24.10 -21.53 -6.22
CA PRO A 221 -25.19 -22.50 -6.31
C PRO A 221 -26.49 -21.84 -5.91
N ALA A 222 -27.52 -22.00 -6.72
CA ALA A 222 -28.87 -21.54 -6.44
C ALA A 222 -29.28 -22.05 -5.07
N SER A 223 -29.76 -21.16 -4.20
CA SER A 223 -30.32 -21.52 -2.92
C SER A 223 -31.41 -22.57 -3.11
N PRO A 224 -31.43 -23.67 -2.37
CA PRO A 224 -32.51 -24.63 -2.46
C PRO A 224 -33.82 -23.94 -2.10
N SER A 225 -34.75 -23.89 -3.06
CA SER A 225 -36.11 -23.44 -2.85
C SER A 225 -36.73 -24.30 -1.76
N CYS A 226 -37.21 -23.68 -0.69
CA CYS A 226 -37.99 -24.36 0.33
C CYS A 226 -39.20 -25.04 -0.33
N PRO A 227 -39.44 -26.36 -0.08
CA PRO A 227 -40.68 -27.00 -0.49
C PRO A 227 -41.83 -26.39 0.30
N THR A 228 -42.83 -25.90 -0.38
CA THR A 228 -44.10 -25.46 0.16
C THR A 228 -44.81 -26.65 0.82
N VAL A 229 -44.81 -26.66 2.15
CA VAL A 229 -45.70 -27.55 2.93
C VAL A 229 -46.79 -26.68 3.53
N PRO A 230 -48.08 -26.96 3.29
CA PRO A 230 -49.16 -26.22 3.92
C PRO A 230 -49.22 -26.58 5.39
N CYS A 231 -49.19 -25.57 6.28
CA CYS A 231 -49.51 -25.72 7.68
C CYS A 231 -51.03 -26.02 7.82
N GLN A 232 -51.36 -27.15 8.40
CA GLN A 232 -52.64 -27.38 9.11
C GLN A 232 -52.48 -27.06 10.59
#